data_f1fab5f4d33b232329cdcc3d8351553a
#
_entry.id   f1fab5f4d33b232329cdcc3d8351553a
#
_cell.length_a   1.000
_cell.length_b   1.000
_cell.length_c   1.000
_cell.angle_alpha   90.00
_cell.angle_beta   90.00
_cell.angle_gamma   90.00
#
_symmetry.space_group_name_H-M   'P 1'
#
loop_
_entity.id
_entity.type
_entity.pdbx_description
1 polymer ?
#
loop_
_entity_poly.entity_id
_entity_poly.type
_entity_poly.pdbx_seq_one_letter_code
_entity_poly.pdbx_strand_id
1 'polypeptide(L)'
;MTLGLMTQSILMDGKEHIRTFQNVGVRYRDIIIESYNNSAYIMTSGDDKKTHGFMCQYKETDWEYLKRLAFSANIVIYPDYSVEGVKFFVGLPCRQEKLLRSEYYELGVDSGEESLLDSGKVYYKVAVREHYEIGERLTFFGETQAVVARVSRLEHREVINEYILMKESDVKTKAHQNEKLIGAALFAKVCQVENELVKVIIDDDENDSGDKAFLNYATVYSSPEGGSWYCMPEVGDRVIVKFPDDIVGHDRTGQDAKFIYDYGNEEIKEILDDVIGLLYLFRKKYKDEL
;
A
#
# COMPACT_ATOMS: atom_id res chain seq x y z
N MET A 1 -28.26 -23.92 4.19
CA MET A 1 -27.13 -23.74 5.13
C MET A 1 -26.05 -23.02 4.35
N THR A 2 -25.63 -21.85 4.80
CA THR A 2 -24.53 -21.10 4.19
C THR A 2 -23.32 -21.20 5.11
N LEU A 3 -22.16 -21.60 4.57
CA LEU A 3 -20.90 -21.70 5.30
C LEU A 3 -19.96 -20.61 4.74
N GLY A 4 -19.54 -19.70 5.60
CA GLY A 4 -18.51 -18.71 5.26
C GLY A 4 -17.15 -19.17 5.78
N LEU A 5 -16.17 -19.22 4.89
CA LEU A 5 -14.78 -19.53 5.24
C LEU A 5 -13.90 -18.35 4.85
N MET A 6 -12.94 -18.05 5.72
CA MET A 6 -11.93 -17.00 5.48
C MET A 6 -10.55 -17.55 5.72
N THR A 7 -9.56 -17.00 5.03
CA THR A 7 -8.16 -17.33 5.29
C THR A 7 -7.71 -16.71 6.61
N GLN A 8 -6.72 -17.28 7.26
CA GLN A 8 -6.21 -16.75 8.53
C GLN A 8 -5.54 -15.37 8.39
N SER A 9 -5.29 -14.89 7.18
CA SER A 9 -4.86 -13.51 6.93
C SER A 9 -5.83 -12.46 7.48
N ILE A 10 -7.10 -12.80 7.73
CA ILE A 10 -8.09 -11.94 8.43
C ILE A 10 -7.59 -11.51 9.83
N LEU A 11 -6.72 -12.29 10.46
CA LEU A 11 -6.14 -11.93 11.75
C LEU A 11 -5.22 -10.71 11.68
N MET A 12 -4.73 -10.37 10.48
CA MET A 12 -3.94 -9.16 10.24
C MET A 12 -4.80 -7.89 10.17
N ASP A 13 -6.12 -8.03 10.03
CA ASP A 13 -7.10 -6.91 10.06
C ASP A 13 -7.61 -6.59 11.48
N GLY A 14 -7.02 -7.18 12.52
CA GLY A 14 -7.55 -7.10 13.88
C GLY A 14 -7.23 -5.81 14.63
N LYS A 15 -6.14 -5.10 14.30
CA LYS A 15 -5.65 -3.93 15.02
C LYS A 15 -5.04 -2.91 14.06
N GLU A 16 -5.38 -1.64 14.24
CA GLU A 16 -4.72 -0.52 13.57
C GLU A 16 -3.40 -0.18 14.28
N HIS A 17 -2.41 0.25 13.51
CA HIS A 17 -1.07 0.58 13.98
C HIS A 17 -0.64 1.97 13.51
N ILE A 18 0.32 2.56 14.24
CA ILE A 18 1.11 3.72 13.81
C ILE A 18 2.56 3.26 13.82
N ARG A 19 3.15 3.07 12.63
CA ARG A 19 4.54 2.66 12.47
C ARG A 19 5.19 3.45 11.34
N THR A 20 6.43 3.88 11.54
CA THR A 20 7.19 4.54 10.48
C THR A 20 8.35 3.68 9.99
N PHE A 21 8.62 3.78 8.68
CA PHE A 21 9.72 3.11 8.01
C PHE A 21 10.52 4.21 7.31
N GLN A 22 11.58 4.65 7.95
CA GLN A 22 12.34 5.83 7.55
C GLN A 22 13.64 5.50 6.82
N ASN A 23 13.95 4.23 6.62
CA ASN A 23 15.13 3.80 5.91
C ASN A 23 14.95 4.02 4.40
N VAL A 24 15.65 5.00 3.84
CA VAL A 24 15.55 5.37 2.43
C VAL A 24 16.31 4.38 1.55
N GLY A 25 15.71 4.00 0.42
CA GLY A 25 16.36 3.12 -0.56
C GLY A 25 16.26 1.64 -0.23
N VAL A 26 15.48 1.26 0.76
CA VAL A 26 15.11 -0.13 1.03
C VAL A 26 14.08 -0.59 -0.01
N ARG A 27 14.09 -1.85 -0.37
CA ARG A 27 13.11 -2.40 -1.30
C ARG A 27 11.79 -2.63 -0.58
N TYR A 28 10.67 -2.37 -1.25
CA TYR A 28 9.34 -2.64 -0.68
C TYR A 28 9.19 -4.08 -0.19
N ARG A 29 9.73 -5.05 -0.96
CA ARG A 29 9.70 -6.46 -0.56
C ARG A 29 10.46 -6.71 0.75
N ASP A 30 11.56 -5.99 0.99
CA ASP A 30 12.37 -6.17 2.20
C ASP A 30 11.61 -5.64 3.40
N ILE A 31 10.87 -4.53 3.27
CA ILE A 31 9.93 -4.02 4.28
C ILE A 31 8.85 -5.08 4.56
N ILE A 32 8.27 -5.68 3.53
CA ILE A 32 7.25 -6.73 3.70
C ILE A 32 7.83 -7.93 4.45
N ILE A 33 9.05 -8.37 4.11
CA ILE A 33 9.71 -9.48 4.80
C ILE A 33 9.98 -9.13 6.26
N GLU A 34 10.55 -7.96 6.52
CA GLU A 34 10.93 -7.52 7.86
C GLU A 34 9.70 -7.36 8.75
N SER A 35 8.64 -6.72 8.23
CA SER A 35 7.40 -6.49 8.97
C SER A 35 6.58 -7.77 9.21
N TYR A 36 6.64 -8.72 8.28
CA TYR A 36 5.81 -9.93 8.30
C TYR A 36 6.64 -11.21 8.19
N ASN A 37 7.81 -11.21 8.81
CA ASN A 37 8.72 -12.33 8.89
C ASN A 37 7.98 -13.60 9.26
N ASN A 38 8.13 -14.73 8.87
CA ASN A 38 7.38 -15.98 9.09
C ASN A 38 5.99 -16.08 8.44
N SER A 39 5.46 -15.01 7.86
CA SER A 39 4.15 -15.03 7.19
C SER A 39 4.26 -14.92 5.67
N ALA A 40 5.29 -14.27 5.14
CA ALA A 40 5.47 -14.01 3.72
C ALA A 40 6.30 -15.09 3.01
N TYR A 41 5.77 -15.62 1.90
CA TYR A 41 6.54 -16.38 0.93
C TYR A 41 6.82 -15.52 -0.29
N ILE A 42 8.08 -15.32 -0.63
CA ILE A 42 8.45 -14.50 -1.77
C ILE A 42 8.55 -15.38 -3.02
N MET A 43 7.67 -15.10 -3.99
CA MET A 43 7.50 -15.93 -5.17
C MET A 43 7.96 -15.25 -6.46
N THR A 44 8.16 -13.94 -6.46
CA THR A 44 8.45 -13.22 -7.69
C THR A 44 9.77 -12.48 -7.66
N SER A 45 10.34 -12.36 -8.83
CA SER A 45 11.31 -11.36 -9.21
C SER A 45 10.68 -10.00 -9.49
N GLY A 46 9.50 -9.69 -8.90
CA GLY A 46 8.83 -8.41 -9.11
C GLY A 46 9.78 -7.24 -9.06
N ASP A 47 9.38 -6.13 -9.66
CA ASP A 47 10.20 -4.94 -9.77
C ASP A 47 10.90 -4.64 -8.44
N ASP A 48 12.22 -4.54 -8.49
CA ASP A 48 13.12 -4.31 -7.36
C ASP A 48 13.02 -2.83 -6.91
N LYS A 49 11.77 -2.34 -6.84
CA LYS A 49 11.47 -0.96 -6.49
C LYS A 49 11.93 -0.68 -5.08
N LYS A 50 12.67 0.42 -4.97
CA LYS A 50 13.13 0.96 -3.70
C LYS A 50 12.16 2.03 -3.22
N THR A 51 12.05 2.17 -1.92
CA THR A 51 11.37 3.30 -1.31
C THR A 51 12.20 4.57 -1.57
N HIS A 52 11.51 5.67 -1.80
CA HIS A 52 12.16 6.95 -2.05
C HIS A 52 12.14 7.88 -0.84
N GLY A 53 11.59 7.43 0.28
CA GLY A 53 11.49 8.28 1.46
C GLY A 53 10.77 7.64 2.63
N PHE A 54 10.23 8.50 3.45
CA PHE A 54 9.50 8.19 4.66
C PHE A 54 8.19 7.46 4.33
N MET A 55 8.01 6.29 4.92
CA MET A 55 6.79 5.49 4.81
C MET A 55 6.11 5.42 6.17
N CYS A 56 4.79 5.55 6.20
CA CYS A 56 4.01 5.52 7.44
C CYS A 56 2.79 4.59 7.31
N GLN A 57 2.69 3.62 8.19
CA GLN A 57 1.45 2.91 8.48
C GLN A 57 0.69 3.77 9.49
N TYR A 58 -0.38 4.41 9.08
CA TYR A 58 -1.13 5.34 9.93
C TYR A 58 -2.58 4.90 10.07
N LYS A 59 -2.95 4.43 11.27
CA LYS A 59 -4.30 3.92 11.55
C LYS A 59 -4.77 2.92 10.48
N GLU A 60 -3.85 2.10 10.02
CA GLU A 60 -4.08 0.98 9.11
C GLU A 60 -3.85 -0.33 9.84
N THR A 61 -4.62 -1.34 9.49
CA THR A 61 -4.30 -2.72 9.90
C THR A 61 -3.06 -3.22 9.16
N ASP A 62 -2.48 -4.29 9.62
CA ASP A 62 -1.33 -4.91 8.94
C ASP A 62 -1.69 -5.39 7.54
N TRP A 63 -2.92 -5.86 7.33
CA TRP A 63 -3.39 -6.29 6.02
C TRP A 63 -3.63 -5.13 5.05
N GLU A 64 -4.18 -4.01 5.53
CA GLU A 64 -4.34 -2.78 4.74
C GLU A 64 -2.98 -2.22 4.32
N TYR A 65 -2.05 -2.11 5.26
CA TYR A 65 -0.69 -1.63 4.98
C TYR A 65 0.05 -2.53 3.99
N LEU A 66 -0.04 -3.85 4.17
CA LEU A 66 0.54 -4.82 3.24
C LEU A 66 0.01 -4.65 1.82
N LYS A 67 -1.30 -4.45 1.64
CA LYS A 67 -1.91 -4.17 0.33
C LYS A 67 -1.36 -2.88 -0.28
N ARG A 68 -1.18 -1.83 0.52
CA ARG A 68 -0.63 -0.54 0.07
C ARG A 68 0.85 -0.66 -0.35
N LEU A 69 1.67 -1.37 0.43
CA LEU A 69 3.05 -1.68 0.06
C LEU A 69 3.13 -2.46 -1.25
N ALA A 70 2.28 -3.47 -1.39
CA ALA A 70 2.21 -4.29 -2.59
C ALA A 70 1.81 -3.48 -3.82
N PHE A 71 0.83 -2.57 -3.69
CA PHE A 71 0.45 -1.65 -4.75
C PHE A 71 1.62 -0.75 -5.15
N SER A 72 2.32 -0.14 -4.20
CA SER A 72 3.48 0.72 -4.46
C SER A 72 4.60 -0.03 -5.17
N ALA A 73 4.79 -1.30 -4.84
CA ALA A 73 5.76 -2.19 -5.48
C ALA A 73 5.27 -2.80 -6.81
N ASN A 74 3.98 -2.65 -7.15
CA ASN A 74 3.31 -3.36 -8.23
C ASN A 74 3.43 -4.89 -8.11
N ILE A 75 3.25 -5.41 -6.90
CA ILE A 75 3.32 -6.82 -6.54
C ILE A 75 1.95 -7.27 -6.05
N VAL A 76 1.44 -8.39 -6.54
CA VAL A 76 0.20 -8.99 -6.05
C VAL A 76 0.45 -9.79 -4.77
N ILE A 77 -0.58 -9.91 -3.93
CA ILE A 77 -0.54 -10.70 -2.70
C ILE A 77 -1.67 -11.70 -2.72
N TYR A 78 -1.35 -12.94 -2.39
CA TYR A 78 -2.34 -14.02 -2.28
C TYR A 78 -2.23 -14.69 -0.91
N PRO A 79 -3.32 -14.72 -0.11
CA PRO A 79 -3.35 -15.53 1.11
C PRO A 79 -3.12 -17.01 0.78
N ASP A 80 -2.31 -17.69 1.59
CA ASP A 80 -2.17 -19.14 1.51
C ASP A 80 -3.19 -19.81 2.43
N TYR A 81 -4.12 -20.55 1.83
CA TYR A 81 -5.15 -21.30 2.53
C TYR A 81 -4.78 -22.78 2.76
N SER A 82 -3.63 -23.21 2.25
CA SER A 82 -3.20 -24.61 2.26
C SER A 82 -2.46 -25.01 3.53
N VAL A 83 -2.04 -24.03 4.33
CA VAL A 83 -1.27 -24.21 5.55
C VAL A 83 -1.90 -23.50 6.73
N GLU A 84 -1.61 -23.99 7.93
CA GLU A 84 -2.05 -23.35 9.17
C GLU A 84 -1.25 -22.07 9.46
N GLY A 85 -1.90 -21.10 10.05
CA GLY A 85 -1.32 -19.80 10.41
C GLY A 85 -1.53 -18.73 9.35
N VAL A 86 -1.13 -17.51 9.69
CA VAL A 86 -1.14 -16.38 8.75
C VAL A 86 -0.01 -16.57 7.76
N LYS A 87 -0.35 -16.94 6.54
CA LYS A 87 0.60 -17.15 5.44
C LYS A 87 0.08 -16.52 4.16
N PHE A 88 0.97 -15.93 3.37
CA PHE A 88 0.64 -15.32 2.09
C PHE A 88 1.85 -15.32 1.14
N PHE A 89 1.55 -15.33 -0.15
CA PHE A 89 2.52 -15.20 -1.22
C PHE A 89 2.67 -13.72 -1.59
N VAL A 90 3.93 -13.28 -1.70
CA VAL A 90 4.30 -11.97 -2.23
C VAL A 90 4.72 -12.17 -3.69
N GLY A 91 3.83 -11.84 -4.59
CA GLY A 91 3.89 -12.21 -6.01
C GLY A 91 2.97 -13.38 -6.35
N LEU A 92 2.81 -13.62 -7.64
CA LEU A 92 2.05 -14.77 -8.12
C LEU A 92 2.80 -16.07 -7.80
N PRO A 93 2.18 -17.06 -7.13
CA PRO A 93 2.85 -18.32 -6.85
C PRO A 93 3.38 -18.98 -8.11
N CYS A 94 4.62 -19.42 -8.10
CA CYS A 94 5.23 -20.12 -9.22
C CYS A 94 4.89 -21.60 -9.13
N ARG A 95 3.93 -22.06 -9.94
CA ARG A 95 3.45 -23.45 -9.97
C ARG A 95 3.71 -24.12 -11.33
N GLN A 96 3.37 -25.38 -11.44
CA GLN A 96 3.59 -26.17 -12.64
C GLN A 96 2.77 -25.68 -13.84
N GLU A 97 3.28 -25.95 -15.02
CA GLU A 97 2.56 -25.73 -16.27
C GLU A 97 1.66 -26.92 -16.57
N LYS A 98 0.44 -26.65 -17.01
CA LYS A 98 -0.55 -27.64 -17.40
C LYS A 98 -1.24 -27.23 -18.70
N LEU A 99 -1.75 -28.22 -19.44
CA LEU A 99 -2.54 -27.94 -20.62
C LEU A 99 -4.00 -27.72 -20.21
N LEU A 100 -4.57 -26.58 -20.56
CA LEU A 100 -6.00 -26.31 -20.40
C LEU A 100 -6.75 -26.83 -21.63
N ARG A 101 -7.67 -27.75 -21.38
CA ARG A 101 -8.58 -28.28 -22.42
C ARG A 101 -9.94 -27.62 -22.25
N SER A 102 -10.13 -26.49 -22.95
CA SER A 102 -11.42 -25.83 -23.01
C SER A 102 -11.61 -25.28 -24.43
N GLU A 103 -12.81 -25.44 -24.97
CA GLU A 103 -13.22 -24.86 -26.25
C GLU A 103 -13.96 -23.54 -26.07
N TYR A 104 -14.41 -23.26 -24.82
CA TYR A 104 -15.21 -22.08 -24.51
C TYR A 104 -14.48 -21.17 -23.55
N TYR A 105 -14.46 -19.88 -23.87
CA TYR A 105 -13.93 -18.84 -23.02
C TYR A 105 -14.65 -17.52 -23.28
N GLU A 106 -14.61 -16.65 -22.29
CA GLU A 106 -15.00 -15.26 -22.43
C GLU A 106 -13.73 -14.39 -22.43
N LEU A 107 -13.72 -13.36 -23.28
CA LEU A 107 -12.65 -12.37 -23.29
C LEU A 107 -13.14 -11.13 -22.55
N GLY A 108 -12.34 -10.65 -21.63
CA GLY A 108 -12.63 -9.44 -20.88
C GLY A 108 -11.41 -8.53 -20.78
N VAL A 109 -11.64 -7.32 -20.32
CA VAL A 109 -10.61 -6.36 -19.97
C VAL A 109 -10.69 -6.10 -18.48
N ASP A 110 -9.57 -6.27 -17.79
CA ASP A 110 -9.46 -6.05 -16.36
C ASP A 110 -9.33 -4.55 -16.08
N SER A 111 -10.46 -3.88 -15.88
CA SER A 111 -10.55 -2.44 -15.66
C SER A 111 -11.79 -2.07 -14.84
N GLY A 112 -11.70 -0.96 -14.09
CA GLY A 112 -12.79 -0.38 -13.33
C GLY A 112 -12.87 -0.84 -11.85
N GLU A 113 -13.86 -0.33 -11.13
CA GLU A 113 -13.98 -0.51 -9.68
C GLU A 113 -14.22 -1.96 -9.24
N GLU A 114 -14.93 -2.74 -10.07
CA GLU A 114 -15.20 -4.16 -9.82
C GLU A 114 -14.08 -5.10 -10.27
N SER A 115 -13.04 -4.55 -10.90
CA SER A 115 -11.89 -5.33 -11.37
C SER A 115 -11.12 -5.94 -10.21
N LEU A 116 -10.64 -7.18 -10.41
CA LEU A 116 -9.84 -7.89 -9.41
C LEU A 116 -8.43 -7.28 -9.29
N LEU A 117 -7.84 -6.86 -10.41
CA LEU A 117 -6.43 -6.48 -10.48
C LEU A 117 -6.20 -5.07 -11.06
N ASP A 118 -7.22 -4.46 -11.68
CA ASP A 118 -7.12 -3.11 -12.31
C ASP A 118 -5.90 -2.95 -13.25
N SER A 119 -5.61 -3.99 -14.00
CA SER A 119 -4.43 -4.02 -14.88
C SER A 119 -4.64 -3.27 -16.19
N GLY A 120 -5.89 -3.04 -16.61
CA GLY A 120 -6.26 -2.52 -17.91
C GLY A 120 -5.90 -3.47 -19.07
N LYS A 121 -5.67 -4.75 -18.76
CA LYS A 121 -5.23 -5.77 -19.71
C LYS A 121 -6.32 -6.78 -20.01
N VAL A 122 -6.15 -7.49 -21.11
CA VAL A 122 -7.07 -8.56 -21.52
C VAL A 122 -6.85 -9.78 -20.65
N TYR A 123 -7.95 -10.40 -20.23
CA TYR A 123 -7.96 -11.70 -19.57
C TYR A 123 -8.88 -12.67 -20.27
N TYR A 124 -8.65 -13.97 -20.03
CA TYR A 124 -9.56 -15.03 -20.43
C TYR A 124 -10.30 -15.54 -19.20
N LYS A 125 -11.61 -15.69 -19.34
CA LYS A 125 -12.47 -16.32 -18.34
C LYS A 125 -12.87 -17.68 -18.84
N VAL A 126 -12.55 -18.72 -18.08
CA VAL A 126 -12.77 -20.11 -18.48
C VAL A 126 -13.47 -20.85 -17.35
N ALA A 127 -14.53 -21.58 -17.68
CA ALA A 127 -15.28 -22.41 -16.73
C ALA A 127 -15.08 -23.89 -17.07
N VAL A 128 -14.49 -24.62 -16.14
CA VAL A 128 -14.20 -26.06 -16.30
C VAL A 128 -14.41 -26.82 -14.98
N ARG A 129 -14.45 -28.15 -15.05
CA ARG A 129 -14.54 -29.02 -13.85
C ARG A 129 -13.20 -29.27 -13.20
N GLU A 130 -12.12 -29.22 -13.99
CA GLU A 130 -10.77 -29.42 -13.50
C GLU A 130 -10.39 -28.40 -12.45
N HIS A 131 -9.60 -28.82 -11.48
CA HIS A 131 -9.11 -27.98 -10.43
C HIS A 131 -7.69 -27.50 -10.75
N TYR A 132 -7.54 -26.16 -10.81
CA TYR A 132 -6.26 -25.48 -10.94
C TYR A 132 -6.06 -24.53 -9.76
N GLU A 133 -4.82 -24.42 -9.33
CA GLU A 133 -4.43 -23.50 -8.25
C GLU A 133 -4.02 -22.14 -8.79
N ILE A 134 -4.17 -21.09 -7.96
CA ILE A 134 -3.64 -19.75 -8.27
C ILE A 134 -2.14 -19.88 -8.55
N GLY A 135 -1.68 -19.28 -9.63
CA GLY A 135 -0.29 -19.29 -10.06
C GLY A 135 0.11 -20.51 -10.91
N GLU A 136 -0.80 -21.47 -11.16
CA GLU A 136 -0.54 -22.47 -12.21
C GLU A 136 -0.52 -21.78 -13.57
N ARG A 137 0.39 -22.22 -14.41
CA ARG A 137 0.50 -21.75 -15.80
C ARG A 137 -0.23 -22.71 -16.71
N LEU A 138 -1.22 -22.18 -17.44
CA LEU A 138 -2.05 -22.97 -18.33
C LEU A 138 -1.72 -22.62 -19.77
N THR A 139 -1.32 -23.60 -20.55
CA THR A 139 -1.20 -23.45 -21.99
C THR A 139 -2.58 -23.50 -22.61
N PHE A 140 -2.97 -22.39 -23.23
CA PHE A 140 -4.28 -22.14 -23.80
C PHE A 140 -4.14 -21.41 -25.14
N PHE A 141 -4.66 -21.99 -26.23
CA PHE A 141 -4.48 -21.50 -27.60
C PHE A 141 -3.03 -21.20 -28.01
N GLY A 142 -2.08 -22.01 -27.52
CA GLY A 142 -0.66 -21.86 -27.83
C GLY A 142 0.06 -20.76 -27.06
N GLU A 143 -0.62 -20.07 -26.14
CA GLU A 143 -0.03 -19.12 -25.20
C GLU A 143 -0.10 -19.65 -23.78
N THR A 144 0.89 -19.30 -22.97
CA THR A 144 0.90 -19.62 -21.56
C THR A 144 0.30 -18.46 -20.77
N GLN A 145 -0.76 -18.75 -20.00
CA GLN A 145 -1.47 -17.83 -19.16
C GLN A 145 -1.41 -18.30 -17.69
N ALA A 146 -1.30 -17.38 -16.76
CA ALA A 146 -1.32 -17.71 -15.34
C ALA A 146 -2.75 -17.65 -14.78
N VAL A 147 -3.08 -18.57 -13.89
CA VAL A 147 -4.32 -18.52 -13.10
C VAL A 147 -4.18 -17.42 -12.06
N VAL A 148 -4.93 -16.34 -12.20
CA VAL A 148 -4.88 -15.17 -11.29
C VAL A 148 -6.06 -15.09 -10.34
N ALA A 149 -7.19 -15.71 -10.69
CA ALA A 149 -8.34 -15.80 -9.80
C ALA A 149 -9.13 -17.08 -10.08
N ARG A 150 -9.88 -17.53 -9.08
CA ARG A 150 -10.77 -18.70 -9.16
C ARG A 150 -12.03 -18.45 -8.36
N VAL A 151 -13.17 -18.80 -8.96
CA VAL A 151 -14.46 -18.91 -8.29
C VAL A 151 -15.01 -20.30 -8.52
N SER A 152 -15.29 -21.05 -7.47
CA SER A 152 -15.89 -22.39 -7.57
C SER A 152 -17.38 -22.31 -7.23
N ARG A 153 -18.22 -22.87 -8.07
CA ARG A 153 -19.68 -22.92 -7.88
C ARG A 153 -20.18 -24.36 -7.92
N LEU A 154 -21.18 -24.65 -7.11
CA LEU A 154 -21.86 -25.93 -7.16
C LEU A 154 -23.09 -25.81 -8.09
N GLU A 155 -23.03 -26.41 -9.27
CA GLU A 155 -24.08 -26.40 -10.26
C GLU A 155 -24.51 -27.84 -10.53
N HIS A 156 -25.82 -28.12 -10.40
CA HIS A 156 -26.40 -29.48 -10.67
C HIS A 156 -25.65 -30.65 -10.00
N ARG A 157 -25.11 -30.43 -8.76
CA ARG A 157 -24.26 -31.36 -7.99
C ARG A 157 -22.84 -31.57 -8.51
N GLU A 158 -22.41 -30.75 -9.43
CA GLU A 158 -21.02 -30.72 -9.92
C GLU A 158 -20.36 -29.41 -9.51
N VAL A 159 -19.05 -29.45 -9.24
CA VAL A 159 -18.28 -28.25 -8.97
C VAL A 159 -17.75 -27.75 -10.31
N ILE A 160 -18.16 -26.54 -10.67
CA ILE A 160 -17.62 -25.80 -11.81
C ILE A 160 -16.68 -24.72 -11.29
N ASN A 161 -15.45 -24.75 -11.80
CA ASN A 161 -14.42 -23.77 -11.47
C ASN A 161 -14.31 -22.76 -12.60
N GLU A 162 -14.55 -21.50 -12.28
CA GLU A 162 -14.37 -20.36 -13.16
C GLU A 162 -13.03 -19.72 -12.87
N TYR A 163 -12.15 -19.61 -13.86
CA TYR A 163 -10.81 -19.09 -13.76
C TYR A 163 -10.66 -17.81 -14.54
N ILE A 164 -9.91 -16.86 -13.98
CA ILE A 164 -9.36 -15.73 -14.71
C ILE A 164 -7.90 -16.05 -15.05
N LEU A 165 -7.59 -16.01 -16.33
CA LEU A 165 -6.27 -16.30 -16.88
C LEU A 165 -5.69 -15.04 -17.50
N MET A 166 -4.45 -14.70 -17.16
CA MET A 166 -3.73 -13.54 -17.70
C MET A 166 -2.26 -13.89 -17.98
N LYS A 167 -1.62 -13.08 -18.84
CA LYS A 167 -0.15 -13.12 -18.93
C LYS A 167 0.44 -12.67 -17.60
N GLU A 168 1.43 -13.40 -17.11
CA GLU A 168 2.06 -13.09 -15.81
C GLU A 168 2.61 -11.65 -15.76
N SER A 169 3.15 -11.15 -16.88
CA SER A 169 3.62 -9.77 -17.03
C SER A 169 2.54 -8.70 -16.89
N ASP A 170 1.28 -9.07 -17.10
CA ASP A 170 0.14 -8.15 -17.11
C ASP A 170 -0.59 -8.10 -15.77
N VAL A 171 -0.23 -8.98 -14.85
CA VAL A 171 -0.81 -9.03 -13.51
C VAL A 171 -0.34 -7.82 -12.70
N LYS A 172 -1.26 -6.97 -12.27
CA LYS A 172 -1.00 -5.77 -11.47
C LYS A 172 -1.90 -5.74 -10.25
N THR A 173 -1.44 -5.05 -9.22
CA THR A 173 -2.22 -4.87 -8.00
C THR A 173 -3.20 -3.72 -8.17
N LYS A 174 -4.42 -3.91 -7.69
CA LYS A 174 -5.42 -2.83 -7.58
C LYS A 174 -4.88 -1.71 -6.68
N ALA A 175 -5.20 -0.47 -7.06
CA ALA A 175 -4.84 0.70 -6.28
C ALA A 175 -5.37 0.59 -4.84
N HIS A 176 -4.49 0.83 -3.89
CA HIS A 176 -4.83 0.87 -2.47
C HIS A 176 -4.10 2.03 -1.82
N GLN A 177 -4.86 2.96 -1.28
CA GLN A 177 -4.35 4.19 -0.65
C GLN A 177 -4.91 4.32 0.76
N ASN A 178 -4.16 4.99 1.63
CA ASN A 178 -4.63 5.31 2.96
C ASN A 178 -5.21 6.73 3.00
N GLU A 179 -6.51 6.84 2.88
CA GLU A 179 -7.19 8.14 2.94
C GLU A 179 -7.08 8.80 4.33
N LYS A 180 -6.85 8.03 5.41
CA LYS A 180 -6.68 8.57 6.76
C LYS A 180 -5.34 9.30 6.91
N LEU A 181 -4.35 8.96 6.08
CA LEU A 181 -3.03 9.59 6.11
C LEU A 181 -3.05 11.00 5.49
N ILE A 182 -3.94 11.24 4.52
CA ILE A 182 -4.05 12.51 3.83
C ILE A 182 -4.50 13.60 4.81
N GLY A 183 -3.68 14.66 4.95
CA GLY A 183 -3.91 15.74 5.89
C GLY A 183 -3.59 15.39 7.36
N ALA A 184 -3.13 14.17 7.64
CA ALA A 184 -2.72 13.79 8.98
C ALA A 184 -1.51 14.60 9.46
N ALA A 185 -1.41 14.74 10.78
CA ALA A 185 -0.32 15.41 11.45
C ALA A 185 0.16 14.53 12.63
N LEU A 186 1.46 14.24 12.66
CA LEU A 186 2.10 13.46 13.71
C LEU A 186 3.06 14.31 14.52
N PHE A 187 2.99 14.24 15.83
CA PHE A 187 3.96 14.88 16.70
C PHE A 187 5.29 14.14 16.65
N ALA A 188 6.36 14.92 16.65
CA ALA A 188 7.70 14.38 16.58
C ALA A 188 8.71 15.25 17.32
N LYS A 189 9.87 14.67 17.59
CA LYS A 189 11.01 15.37 18.17
C LYS A 189 12.18 15.37 17.21
N VAL A 190 12.82 16.52 17.03
CA VAL A 190 14.00 16.65 16.18
C VAL A 190 15.19 15.91 16.84
N CYS A 191 15.82 15.01 16.09
CA CYS A 191 17.02 14.29 16.55
C CYS A 191 18.28 14.66 15.77
N GLN A 192 18.17 15.23 14.58
CA GLN A 192 19.30 15.74 13.80
C GLN A 192 18.85 16.86 12.87
N VAL A 193 19.70 17.85 12.67
CA VAL A 193 19.50 18.96 11.74
C VAL A 193 20.69 19.03 10.81
N GLU A 194 20.45 19.17 9.50
CA GLU A 194 21.50 19.33 8.49
C GLU A 194 20.98 20.25 7.37
N ASN A 195 21.53 21.46 7.31
CA ASN A 195 21.08 22.54 6.41
C ASN A 195 19.56 22.81 6.59
N GLU A 196 18.75 22.53 5.56
CA GLU A 196 17.29 22.70 5.56
C GLU A 196 16.53 21.38 5.85
N LEU A 197 17.26 20.34 6.24
CA LEU A 197 16.71 19.01 6.47
C LEU A 197 16.77 18.66 7.96
N VAL A 198 15.79 17.93 8.40
CA VAL A 198 15.70 17.42 9.78
C VAL A 198 15.40 15.94 9.81
N LYS A 199 15.96 15.25 10.79
CA LYS A 199 15.52 13.89 11.15
C LYS A 199 14.70 13.97 12.41
N VAL A 200 13.64 13.16 12.46
CA VAL A 200 12.69 13.20 13.57
C VAL A 200 12.37 11.80 14.11
N ILE A 201 12.03 11.77 15.39
CA ILE A 201 11.45 10.63 16.09
C ILE A 201 9.97 10.94 16.28
N ILE A 202 9.09 10.10 15.75
CA ILE A 202 7.64 10.24 15.91
C ILE A 202 7.24 9.75 17.31
N ASP A 203 6.39 10.53 17.99
CA ASP A 203 6.05 10.26 19.41
C ASP A 203 5.31 8.92 19.61
N ASP A 204 4.40 8.56 18.73
CA ASP A 204 3.57 7.35 18.83
C ASP A 204 4.02 6.20 17.90
N ASP A 205 5.28 6.23 17.45
CA ASP A 205 5.80 5.22 16.52
C ASP A 205 6.05 3.88 17.24
N GLU A 206 5.27 2.87 16.86
CA GLU A 206 5.45 1.49 17.35
C GLU A 206 6.72 0.82 16.75
N ASN A 207 7.37 1.45 15.77
CA ASN A 207 8.57 0.96 15.06
C ASN A 207 9.72 1.96 15.15
N ASP A 208 10.13 2.35 16.36
CA ASP A 208 11.24 3.29 16.58
C ASP A 208 12.62 2.63 16.35
N SER A 209 12.79 1.93 15.26
CA SER A 209 14.03 1.24 14.93
C SER A 209 14.70 1.81 13.67
N GLY A 210 16.02 1.93 13.71
CA GLY A 210 16.88 2.17 12.56
C GLY A 210 17.15 3.63 12.21
N ASP A 211 17.73 3.81 11.03
CA ASP A 211 18.07 5.11 10.49
C ASP A 211 16.83 5.93 10.20
N LYS A 212 16.91 7.23 10.54
CA LYS A 212 15.84 8.19 10.27
C LYS A 212 16.07 8.87 8.94
N ALA A 213 14.99 9.07 8.16
CA ALA A 213 15.04 9.81 6.91
C ALA A 213 15.20 11.31 7.17
N PHE A 214 15.93 11.99 6.29
CA PHE A 214 15.91 13.44 6.26
C PHE A 214 14.63 13.94 5.58
N LEU A 215 13.93 14.82 6.26
CA LEU A 215 12.69 15.47 5.82
C LEU A 215 12.93 16.96 5.61
N ASN A 216 12.25 17.54 4.62
CA ASN A 216 12.28 18.96 4.39
C ASN A 216 11.58 19.70 5.54
N TYR A 217 12.23 20.72 6.08
CA TYR A 217 11.64 21.60 7.06
C TYR A 217 10.91 22.75 6.35
N ALA A 218 9.62 22.93 6.66
CA ALA A 218 8.83 24.02 6.10
C ALA A 218 8.87 25.22 7.04
N THR A 219 9.51 26.29 6.60
CA THR A 219 9.46 27.57 7.31
C THR A 219 8.18 28.34 6.97
N VAL A 220 7.54 28.92 7.96
CA VAL A 220 6.28 29.67 7.81
C VAL A 220 6.47 30.99 7.06
N TYR A 221 7.70 31.47 6.89
CA TYR A 221 8.00 32.77 6.31
C TYR A 221 8.91 32.64 5.08
N SER A 222 8.33 32.51 3.91
CA SER A 222 8.94 32.92 2.66
C SER A 222 8.31 34.25 2.21
N SER A 223 9.03 35.36 2.31
CA SER A 223 8.60 36.63 1.71
C SER A 223 8.85 36.59 0.20
N PRO A 224 7.88 37.03 -0.65
CA PRO A 224 8.10 37.19 -2.09
C PRO A 224 9.24 38.16 -2.44
N GLU A 225 9.66 39.00 -1.51
CA GLU A 225 10.68 40.03 -1.67
C GLU A 225 12.08 39.60 -1.23
N GLY A 226 12.33 38.32 -0.98
CA GLY A 226 13.66 37.77 -0.75
C GLY A 226 14.25 37.94 0.65
N GLY A 227 13.48 38.42 1.62
CA GLY A 227 13.87 38.42 3.04
C GLY A 227 13.30 37.18 3.73
N SER A 228 14.04 36.10 3.73
CA SER A 228 13.65 34.89 4.48
C SER A 228 14.32 34.89 5.85
N TRP A 229 13.54 34.69 6.90
CA TRP A 229 14.09 34.31 8.20
C TRP A 229 14.38 32.82 8.16
N TYR A 230 15.67 32.50 8.25
CA TYR A 230 16.08 31.10 8.42
C TYR A 230 15.88 30.74 9.89
N CYS A 231 14.84 30.04 10.18
CA CYS A 231 14.51 29.56 11.52
C CYS A 231 14.44 28.03 11.46
N MET A 232 15.58 27.38 11.68
CA MET A 232 15.63 25.91 11.80
C MET A 232 15.43 25.52 13.25
N PRO A 233 14.74 24.39 13.51
CA PRO A 233 14.60 23.87 14.86
C PRO A 233 15.95 23.36 15.38
N GLU A 234 16.10 23.34 16.70
CA GLU A 234 17.23 22.72 17.37
C GLU A 234 16.96 21.23 17.66
N VAL A 235 18.03 20.48 17.88
CA VAL A 235 17.90 19.10 18.31
C VAL A 235 17.19 19.05 19.67
N GLY A 236 16.10 18.35 19.72
CA GLY A 236 15.24 18.26 20.91
C GLY A 236 13.93 19.01 20.82
N ASP A 237 13.80 19.91 19.84
CA ASP A 237 12.56 20.65 19.61
C ASP A 237 11.42 19.73 19.17
N ARG A 238 10.21 20.14 19.51
CA ARG A 238 8.98 19.46 19.10
C ARG A 238 8.48 20.03 17.78
N VAL A 239 8.17 19.16 16.86
CA VAL A 239 7.71 19.50 15.51
C VAL A 239 6.51 18.64 15.12
N ILE A 240 5.83 19.05 14.07
CA ILE A 240 4.72 18.29 13.47
C ILE A 240 5.13 17.83 12.08
N VAL A 241 5.01 16.56 11.82
CA VAL A 241 5.15 15.95 10.49
C VAL A 241 3.79 15.93 9.82
N LYS A 242 3.64 16.64 8.72
CA LYS A 242 2.39 16.67 7.93
C LYS A 242 2.48 15.82 6.69
N PHE A 243 1.34 15.22 6.35
CA PHE A 243 1.12 14.44 5.13
C PHE A 243 0.13 15.21 4.24
N PRO A 244 0.64 15.97 3.24
CA PRO A 244 -0.20 16.84 2.42
C PRO A 244 -1.16 16.06 1.52
N ASP A 245 -2.28 16.71 1.14
CA ASP A 245 -3.36 16.11 0.35
C ASP A 245 -2.97 15.68 -1.07
N ASP A 246 -1.99 16.30 -1.67
CA ASP A 246 -1.70 16.20 -3.11
C ASP A 246 -0.62 15.17 -3.48
N ILE A 247 -0.48 14.11 -2.69
CA ILE A 247 0.30 12.92 -3.11
C ILE A 247 -0.38 12.17 -4.27
N VAL A 248 -1.49 12.67 -4.77
CA VAL A 248 -2.21 12.14 -5.96
C VAL A 248 -1.50 12.47 -7.28
N GLY A 249 -0.43 13.26 -7.27
CA GLY A 249 0.33 13.60 -8.46
C GLY A 249 1.35 12.55 -8.85
N HIS A 250 1.00 11.68 -9.75
CA HIS A 250 1.80 10.96 -10.76
C HIS A 250 3.15 10.31 -10.39
N ASP A 251 3.68 10.49 -9.21
CA ASP A 251 4.87 9.76 -8.77
C ASP A 251 4.48 8.77 -7.67
N ARG A 252 4.44 7.48 -8.04
CA ARG A 252 4.20 6.33 -7.15
C ARG A 252 5.39 6.11 -6.20
N THR A 253 6.05 7.16 -5.79
CA THR A 253 7.34 7.14 -5.08
C THR A 253 7.21 7.13 -3.57
N GLY A 254 6.07 6.77 -2.99
CA GLY A 254 5.99 6.45 -1.56
C GLY A 254 6.48 7.53 -0.57
N GLN A 255 6.64 8.77 -0.98
CA GLN A 255 6.96 9.87 -0.08
C GLN A 255 5.69 10.38 0.59
N ASP A 256 5.37 9.81 1.72
CA ASP A 256 4.16 10.16 2.46
C ASP A 256 4.30 11.49 3.24
N ALA A 257 5.51 11.88 3.64
CA ALA A 257 5.74 13.09 4.44
C ALA A 257 6.53 14.15 3.68
N LYS A 258 6.01 15.39 3.60
CA LYS A 258 6.67 16.49 2.89
C LYS A 258 7.08 17.69 3.76
N PHE A 259 6.42 17.91 4.89
CA PHE A 259 6.65 19.14 5.66
C PHE A 259 6.68 18.87 7.17
N ILE A 260 7.62 19.55 7.82
CA ILE A 260 7.74 19.62 9.27
C ILE A 260 7.55 21.06 9.69
N TYR A 261 6.73 21.32 10.69
CA TYR A 261 6.48 22.65 11.26
C TYR A 261 6.96 22.68 12.70
N ASP A 262 7.53 23.82 13.10
CA ASP A 262 7.86 24.09 14.50
C ASP A 262 6.59 24.25 15.34
N TYR A 263 6.59 23.60 16.51
CA TYR A 263 5.47 23.60 17.44
C TYR A 263 5.82 24.28 18.76
N GLY A 264 6.80 25.19 18.74
CA GLY A 264 7.39 25.79 19.93
C GLY A 264 6.50 26.64 20.82
N ASN A 265 5.21 26.86 20.50
CA ASN A 265 4.33 27.72 21.30
C ASN A 265 2.91 27.14 21.42
N GLU A 266 2.41 26.97 22.66
CA GLU A 266 1.04 26.46 22.92
C GLU A 266 -0.08 27.34 22.28
N GLU A 267 0.14 28.65 22.12
CA GLU A 267 -0.78 29.54 21.42
C GLU A 267 -0.89 29.24 19.91
N ILE A 268 0.20 28.81 19.29
CA ILE A 268 0.20 28.40 17.88
C ILE A 268 -0.54 27.06 17.70
N LYS A 269 -0.54 26.22 18.73
CA LYS A 269 -1.27 24.94 18.75
C LYS A 269 -2.77 25.14 18.57
N GLU A 270 -3.35 26.01 19.38
CA GLU A 270 -4.77 26.31 19.31
C GLU A 270 -5.17 26.88 17.94
N ILE A 271 -4.34 27.79 17.39
CA ILE A 271 -4.56 28.39 16.06
C ILE A 271 -4.41 27.36 14.95
N LEU A 272 -3.44 26.45 15.02
CA LEU A 272 -3.25 25.40 14.01
C LEU A 272 -4.35 24.35 14.06
N ASP A 273 -4.78 23.94 15.23
CA ASP A 273 -5.89 22.99 15.40
C ASP A 273 -7.22 23.61 14.88
N ASP A 274 -7.43 24.91 15.10
CA ASP A 274 -8.57 25.64 14.56
C ASP A 274 -8.49 25.78 13.02
N VAL A 275 -7.33 26.07 12.46
CA VAL A 275 -7.10 26.17 10.99
C VAL A 275 -7.25 24.81 10.33
N ILE A 276 -6.72 23.74 10.93
CA ILE A 276 -6.87 22.37 10.43
C ILE A 276 -8.35 21.95 10.47
N GLY A 277 -9.04 22.26 11.58
CA GLY A 277 -10.48 22.02 11.72
C GLY A 277 -11.30 22.76 10.67
N LEU A 278 -10.97 24.04 10.40
CA LEU A 278 -11.63 24.86 9.39
C LEU A 278 -11.37 24.35 7.96
N LEU A 279 -10.15 23.94 7.63
CA LEU A 279 -9.81 23.35 6.33
C LEU A 279 -10.53 22.02 6.10
N TYR A 280 -10.65 21.19 7.14
CA TYR A 280 -11.42 19.95 7.08
C TYR A 280 -12.92 20.20 6.83
N LEU A 281 -13.50 21.19 7.53
CA LEU A 281 -14.89 21.58 7.35
C LEU A 281 -15.16 22.21 5.99
N PHE A 282 -14.21 23.01 5.47
CA PHE A 282 -14.26 23.61 4.14
C PHE A 282 -14.26 22.52 3.06
N ARG A 283 -13.35 21.55 3.16
CA ARG A 283 -13.28 20.42 2.24
C ARG A 283 -14.55 19.57 2.26
N LYS A 284 -15.10 19.30 3.44
CA LYS A 284 -16.36 18.54 3.58
C LYS A 284 -17.54 19.26 2.93
N LYS A 285 -17.55 20.60 2.98
CA LYS A 285 -18.63 21.41 2.42
C LYS A 285 -18.55 21.54 0.90
N TYR A 286 -17.36 21.52 0.31
CA TYR A 286 -17.14 21.75 -1.13
C TYR A 286 -16.72 20.49 -1.92
N LYS A 287 -16.73 19.32 -1.29
CA LYS A 287 -16.40 18.03 -1.96
C LYS A 287 -17.41 17.67 -3.07
N ASP A 288 -18.61 18.22 -3.01
CA ASP A 288 -19.69 17.95 -3.97
C ASP A 288 -19.84 19.05 -5.05
N GLU A 289 -18.97 20.08 -5.05
CA GLU A 289 -19.02 21.20 -6.00
C GLU A 289 -17.78 21.27 -6.94
N LEU A 290 -16.81 20.35 -6.81
CA LEU A 290 -15.64 20.16 -7.66
C LEU A 290 -15.65 18.78 -8.31
#